data_2fb55a1b3d49a23ea5c5f94a19be2dba
#
_entry.id   2fb55a1b3d49a23ea5c5f94a19be2dba
#
_cell.length_a   1.000
_cell.length_b   1.000
_cell.length_c   1.000
_cell.angle_alpha   90.00
_cell.angle_beta   90.00
_cell.angle_gamma   90.00
#
_symmetry.space_group_name_H-M   'P 1'
#
loop_
_entity.id
_entity.type
_entity.pdbx_description
1 polymer ?
#
loop_
_entity_poly.entity_id
_entity_poly.type
_entity_poly.pdbx_seq_one_letter_code
_entity_poly.pdbx_strand_id
1 'polypeptide(L)'
;MIRRLGLLSLAFALTLSVRAAEVPAYVREALSHFISDAPKGWAYTLTTTKGGDTSIERYDPGQPIGAQWTLLQRNGRPPTDNERQRYIQYKTGTTQGNTRAATFEKNDIDFGSMRLVREDATCAEFESRFREGEDKMLAHFVVNLTFVKQPAVLEKFALRLGAPFSPVIGVRMKELFVDMTFSPATVDRPSLPLTSTSRFHGRFMLVKSIDEEISISYSDYTRMPTAAAPN
;
A
#
# COMPACT_ATOMS: atom_id res chain seq x y z
N MET A 1 20.34 60.57 46.70
CA MET A 1 19.86 60.62 45.29
C MET A 1 20.40 59.41 44.57
N ILE A 2 19.59 58.35 44.41
CA ILE A 2 19.98 57.12 43.74
C ILE A 2 19.05 56.99 42.51
N ARG A 3 19.64 57.13 41.31
CA ARG A 3 18.95 56.92 40.00
C ARG A 3 18.89 55.45 39.74
N ARG A 4 17.67 54.87 39.63
CA ARG A 4 17.41 53.53 39.16
C ARG A 4 17.36 53.56 37.62
N LEU A 5 18.30 52.91 36.95
CA LEU A 5 18.23 52.57 35.52
C LEU A 5 17.34 51.34 35.36
N GLY A 6 16.21 51.53 34.66
CA GLY A 6 15.37 50.40 34.23
C GLY A 6 15.92 49.80 32.94
N LEU A 7 16.31 48.53 32.99
CA LEU A 7 16.61 47.73 31.80
C LEU A 7 15.30 47.27 31.17
N LEU A 8 14.98 47.78 30.00
CA LEU A 8 13.89 47.26 29.15
C LEU A 8 14.43 46.06 28.36
N SER A 9 14.11 44.86 28.76
CA SER A 9 14.39 43.63 27.98
C SER A 9 13.32 43.49 26.90
N LEU A 10 13.69 43.78 25.65
CA LEU A 10 12.85 43.56 24.47
C LEU A 10 12.95 42.08 24.10
N ALA A 11 11.95 41.25 24.49
CA ALA A 11 11.81 39.87 24.11
C ALA A 11 11.31 39.82 22.67
N PHE A 12 12.18 39.53 21.71
CA PHE A 12 11.86 39.33 20.31
C PHE A 12 11.30 37.89 20.19
N ALA A 13 9.97 37.72 20.26
CA ALA A 13 9.31 36.46 19.99
C ALA A 13 9.37 36.18 18.47
N LEU A 14 10.35 35.36 18.06
CA LEU A 14 10.38 34.75 16.73
C LEU A 14 9.23 33.75 16.64
N THR A 15 8.10 34.17 16.10
CA THR A 15 7.04 33.27 15.66
C THR A 15 7.52 32.54 14.42
N LEU A 16 8.10 31.36 14.59
CA LEU A 16 8.33 30.41 13.50
C LEU A 16 6.97 29.95 13.00
N SER A 17 6.45 30.63 11.97
CA SER A 17 5.31 30.13 11.21
C SER A 17 5.75 28.83 10.54
N VAL A 18 5.38 27.69 11.11
CA VAL A 18 5.48 26.38 10.45
C VAL A 18 4.47 26.43 9.30
N ARG A 19 4.92 26.92 8.15
CA ARG A 19 4.19 26.72 6.90
C ARG A 19 4.16 25.23 6.65
N ALA A 20 2.97 24.66 6.47
CA ALA A 20 2.84 23.32 5.89
C ALA A 20 3.70 23.32 4.62
N ALA A 21 4.72 22.46 4.58
CA ALA A 21 5.63 22.42 3.45
C ALA A 21 4.81 22.07 2.20
N GLU A 22 4.90 22.90 1.18
CA GLU A 22 4.21 22.62 -0.09
C GLU A 22 4.75 21.30 -0.65
N VAL A 23 3.83 20.39 -1.02
CA VAL A 23 4.20 19.09 -1.62
C VAL A 23 5.03 19.34 -2.89
N PRO A 24 6.26 18.80 -3.00
CA PRO A 24 7.13 19.03 -4.15
C PRO A 24 6.48 18.67 -5.49
N ALA A 25 6.89 19.35 -6.57
CA ALA A 25 6.30 19.13 -7.90
C ALA A 25 6.43 17.68 -8.37
N TYR A 26 7.62 17.07 -8.20
CA TYR A 26 7.86 15.67 -8.57
C TYR A 26 6.97 14.67 -7.80
N VAL A 27 6.61 14.96 -6.55
CA VAL A 27 5.68 14.14 -5.77
C VAL A 27 4.28 14.22 -6.35
N ARG A 28 3.79 15.44 -6.67
CA ARG A 28 2.48 15.62 -7.32
C ARG A 28 2.41 14.91 -8.66
N GLU A 29 3.46 15.02 -9.47
CA GLU A 29 3.58 14.34 -10.76
C GLU A 29 3.54 12.81 -10.59
N ALA A 30 4.38 12.24 -9.74
CA ALA A 30 4.40 10.80 -9.47
C ALA A 30 3.03 10.28 -9.00
N LEU A 31 2.37 11.01 -8.09
CA LEU A 31 1.05 10.63 -7.59
C LEU A 31 -0.07 10.79 -8.63
N SER A 32 0.09 11.64 -9.65
CA SER A 32 -0.89 11.75 -10.74
C SER A 32 -0.94 10.48 -11.59
N HIS A 33 0.16 9.77 -11.72
CA HIS A 33 0.29 8.52 -12.47
C HIS A 33 0.16 7.25 -11.60
N PHE A 34 0.05 7.43 -10.30
CA PHE A 34 -0.07 6.31 -9.37
C PHE A 34 -1.51 5.79 -9.30
N ILE A 35 -1.65 4.48 -9.43
CA ILE A 35 -2.91 3.74 -9.29
C ILE A 35 -2.72 2.76 -8.13
N SER A 36 -3.51 2.92 -7.06
CA SER A 36 -3.45 2.05 -5.87
C SER A 36 -4.09 0.68 -6.09
N ASP A 37 -5.06 0.62 -7.00
CA ASP A 37 -5.78 -0.61 -7.32
C ASP A 37 -5.08 -1.43 -8.41
N ALA A 38 -5.51 -2.70 -8.55
CA ALA A 38 -5.17 -3.47 -9.73
C ALA A 38 -5.53 -2.70 -11.00
N PRO A 39 -4.58 -2.48 -11.92
CA PRO A 39 -4.80 -1.59 -13.05
C PRO A 39 -5.94 -2.10 -13.92
N LYS A 40 -7.02 -1.32 -14.00
CA LYS A 40 -8.18 -1.67 -14.83
C LYS A 40 -7.75 -1.86 -16.28
N GLY A 41 -8.21 -2.95 -16.89
CA GLY A 41 -7.88 -3.27 -18.28
C GLY A 41 -6.50 -3.91 -18.50
N TRP A 42 -5.84 -4.35 -17.43
CA TRP A 42 -4.59 -5.10 -17.51
C TRP A 42 -4.76 -6.52 -17.02
N ALA A 43 -4.29 -7.48 -17.80
CA ALA A 43 -4.07 -8.85 -17.36
C ALA A 43 -2.67 -8.98 -16.79
N TYR A 44 -2.47 -9.81 -15.76
CA TYR A 44 -1.17 -10.02 -15.11
C TYR A 44 -1.09 -11.35 -14.40
N THR A 45 0.13 -11.78 -14.12
CA THR A 45 0.42 -13.00 -13.35
C THR A 45 0.85 -12.62 -11.94
N LEU A 46 0.33 -13.32 -10.94
CA LEU A 46 0.77 -13.25 -9.55
C LEU A 46 1.52 -14.52 -9.18
N THR A 47 2.69 -14.35 -8.56
CA THR A 47 3.34 -15.43 -7.81
C THR A 47 3.26 -15.09 -6.33
N THR A 48 2.52 -15.88 -5.57
CA THR A 48 2.32 -15.68 -4.13
C THR A 48 3.07 -16.76 -3.36
N THR A 49 3.88 -16.36 -2.38
CA THR A 49 4.52 -17.26 -1.42
C THR A 49 3.99 -16.95 -0.03
N LYS A 50 3.51 -17.98 0.67
CA LYS A 50 2.97 -17.89 2.03
C LYS A 50 3.32 -19.14 2.82
N GLY A 51 4.07 -19.00 3.93
CA GLY A 51 4.40 -20.13 4.81
C GLY A 51 5.12 -21.29 4.11
N GLY A 52 5.90 -21.02 3.04
CA GLY A 52 6.56 -22.02 2.22
C GLY A 52 5.73 -22.54 1.04
N ASP A 53 4.43 -22.33 1.03
CA ASP A 53 3.57 -22.62 -0.12
C ASP A 53 3.69 -21.55 -1.20
N THR A 54 3.74 -21.98 -2.47
CA THR A 54 3.78 -21.06 -3.62
C THR A 54 2.59 -21.33 -4.54
N SER A 55 1.92 -20.26 -4.98
CA SER A 55 0.92 -20.30 -6.05
C SER A 55 1.25 -19.35 -7.18
N ILE A 56 0.95 -19.74 -8.41
CA ILE A 56 1.00 -18.89 -9.60
C ILE A 56 -0.43 -18.76 -10.13
N GLU A 57 -0.87 -17.52 -10.26
CA GLU A 57 -2.25 -17.17 -10.63
C GLU A 57 -2.23 -16.18 -11.80
N ARG A 58 -3.19 -16.29 -12.71
CA ARG A 58 -3.41 -15.32 -13.77
C ARG A 58 -4.70 -14.56 -13.55
N TYR A 59 -4.64 -13.24 -13.61
CA TYR A 59 -5.79 -12.37 -13.72
C TYR A 59 -5.99 -11.94 -15.18
N ASP A 60 -7.21 -12.08 -15.69
CA ASP A 60 -7.60 -11.66 -17.03
C ASP A 60 -8.97 -10.94 -16.97
N PRO A 61 -8.98 -9.59 -17.02
CA PRO A 61 -10.22 -8.82 -16.95
C PRO A 61 -11.12 -8.98 -18.20
N GLY A 62 -10.61 -9.56 -19.29
CA GLY A 62 -11.39 -9.87 -20.49
C GLY A 62 -12.31 -11.08 -20.31
N GLN A 63 -12.13 -11.87 -19.26
CA GLN A 63 -12.97 -13.01 -18.94
C GLN A 63 -14.25 -12.57 -18.19
N PRO A 64 -15.35 -13.35 -18.28
CA PRO A 64 -16.54 -13.11 -17.48
C PRO A 64 -16.25 -13.04 -15.98
N ILE A 65 -17.04 -12.25 -15.25
CA ILE A 65 -16.96 -12.18 -13.78
C ILE A 65 -17.06 -13.60 -13.20
N GLY A 66 -16.13 -13.96 -12.33
CA GLY A 66 -16.00 -15.30 -11.76
C GLY A 66 -15.04 -16.23 -12.50
N ALA A 67 -14.68 -15.94 -13.76
CA ALA A 67 -13.65 -16.63 -14.54
C ALA A 67 -12.35 -15.82 -14.74
N GLN A 68 -12.30 -14.60 -14.20
CA GLN A 68 -11.17 -13.68 -14.36
C GLN A 68 -9.87 -14.18 -13.72
N TRP A 69 -9.99 -15.06 -12.75
CA TRP A 69 -8.85 -15.63 -12.04
C TRP A 69 -8.64 -17.09 -12.37
N THR A 70 -7.42 -17.45 -12.70
CA THR A 70 -7.03 -18.84 -12.99
C THR A 70 -5.82 -19.21 -12.15
N LEU A 71 -5.90 -20.33 -11.41
CA LEU A 71 -4.76 -20.94 -10.73
C LEU A 71 -3.95 -21.74 -11.72
N LEU A 72 -2.73 -21.31 -12.02
CA LEU A 72 -1.83 -21.94 -12.99
C LEU A 72 -0.97 -23.02 -12.35
N GLN A 73 -0.43 -22.74 -11.16
CA GLN A 73 0.46 -23.69 -10.45
C GLN A 73 0.24 -23.61 -8.94
N ARG A 74 0.52 -24.72 -8.26
CA ARG A 74 0.62 -24.83 -6.81
C ARG A 74 1.87 -25.62 -6.44
N ASN A 75 2.80 -25.03 -5.68
CA ASN A 75 4.05 -25.65 -5.26
C ASN A 75 4.83 -26.27 -6.44
N GLY A 76 4.97 -25.50 -7.55
CA GLY A 76 5.73 -25.90 -8.74
C GLY A 76 5.04 -26.93 -9.65
N ARG A 77 3.81 -27.38 -9.38
CA ARG A 77 3.06 -28.34 -10.19
C ARG A 77 1.72 -27.79 -10.66
N PRO A 78 1.11 -28.35 -11.71
CA PRO A 78 -0.27 -28.05 -12.07
C PRO A 78 -1.22 -28.33 -10.91
N PRO A 79 -2.25 -27.49 -10.67
CA PRO A 79 -3.21 -27.68 -9.62
C PRO A 79 -4.13 -28.89 -9.93
N THR A 80 -4.51 -29.63 -8.90
CA THR A 80 -5.57 -30.65 -8.99
C THR A 80 -6.94 -30.02 -9.18
N ASP A 81 -7.94 -30.78 -9.59
CA ASP A 81 -9.32 -30.28 -9.77
C ASP A 81 -9.91 -29.75 -8.46
N ASN A 82 -9.63 -30.43 -7.35
CA ASN A 82 -10.06 -29.97 -6.02
C ASN A 82 -9.42 -28.63 -5.63
N GLU A 83 -8.12 -28.43 -5.94
CA GLU A 83 -7.42 -27.14 -5.71
C GLU A 83 -8.02 -26.05 -6.58
N ARG A 84 -8.34 -26.33 -7.86
CA ARG A 84 -9.01 -25.36 -8.74
C ARG A 84 -10.40 -24.97 -8.22
N GLN A 85 -11.20 -25.93 -7.81
CA GLN A 85 -12.55 -25.67 -7.27
C GLN A 85 -12.49 -24.80 -6.02
N ARG A 86 -11.63 -25.14 -5.04
CA ARG A 86 -11.45 -24.34 -3.83
C ARG A 86 -10.95 -22.93 -4.13
N TYR A 87 -10.05 -22.81 -5.10
CA TYR A 87 -9.53 -21.53 -5.54
C TYR A 87 -10.63 -20.64 -6.14
N ILE A 88 -11.46 -21.17 -7.04
CA ILE A 88 -12.59 -20.44 -7.63
C ILE A 88 -13.56 -20.01 -6.53
N GLN A 89 -13.94 -20.91 -5.62
CA GLN A 89 -14.81 -20.59 -4.49
C GLN A 89 -14.24 -19.44 -3.63
N TYR A 90 -12.96 -19.46 -3.37
CA TYR A 90 -12.27 -18.38 -2.64
C TYR A 90 -12.31 -17.03 -3.40
N LYS A 91 -12.01 -17.04 -4.71
CA LYS A 91 -11.98 -15.82 -5.53
C LYS A 91 -13.37 -15.23 -5.83
N THR A 92 -14.40 -16.08 -5.92
CA THR A 92 -15.79 -15.64 -6.17
C THR A 92 -16.54 -15.23 -4.89
N GLY A 93 -15.90 -15.34 -3.73
CA GLY A 93 -16.49 -14.91 -2.46
C GLY A 93 -17.58 -15.85 -1.92
N THR A 94 -17.74 -17.04 -2.49
CA THR A 94 -18.69 -18.06 -1.99
C THR A 94 -18.22 -18.72 -0.69
N THR A 95 -16.94 -18.57 -0.35
CA THR A 95 -16.42 -18.96 0.96
C THR A 95 -16.38 -17.72 1.85
N GLN A 96 -17.29 -17.62 2.80
CA GLN A 96 -17.32 -16.56 3.80
C GLN A 96 -16.04 -16.58 4.65
N GLY A 97 -15.10 -15.81 4.26
CA GLY A 97 -13.84 -15.56 4.94
C GLY A 97 -13.21 -14.34 4.26
N ASN A 98 -13.93 -13.22 4.30
CA ASN A 98 -13.48 -11.95 3.77
C ASN A 98 -12.26 -11.43 4.56
N THR A 99 -11.10 -12.03 4.33
CA THR A 99 -9.87 -11.27 4.41
C THR A 99 -9.72 -10.48 3.11
N ARG A 100 -10.60 -9.50 2.90
CA ARG A 100 -10.21 -8.37 2.06
C ARG A 100 -8.95 -7.82 2.71
N ALA A 101 -7.82 -7.99 2.06
CA ALA A 101 -6.68 -7.14 2.37
C ALA A 101 -7.23 -5.72 2.45
N ALA A 102 -6.90 -5.00 3.52
CA ALA A 102 -7.35 -3.62 3.67
C ALA A 102 -6.97 -2.89 2.39
N THR A 103 -7.97 -2.65 1.55
CA THR A 103 -7.79 -1.86 0.33
C THR A 103 -7.85 -0.42 0.79
N PHE A 104 -6.75 0.29 0.68
CA PHE A 104 -6.72 1.73 0.86
C PHE A 104 -6.63 2.37 -0.52
N GLU A 105 -7.30 3.47 -0.70
CA GLU A 105 -7.21 4.28 -1.90
C GLU A 105 -6.15 5.39 -1.72
N LYS A 106 -5.61 5.87 -2.82
CA LYS A 106 -4.70 7.02 -2.80
C LYS A 106 -5.27 8.20 -2.01
N ASN A 107 -6.58 8.41 -2.10
CA ASN A 107 -7.28 9.50 -1.43
C ASN A 107 -7.38 9.33 0.09
N ASP A 108 -7.15 8.14 0.62
CA ASP A 108 -7.13 7.89 2.06
C ASP A 108 -5.85 8.43 2.72
N ILE A 109 -4.80 8.66 1.93
CA ILE A 109 -3.54 9.23 2.44
C ILE A 109 -3.71 10.73 2.67
N ASP A 110 -3.35 11.20 3.84
CA ASP A 110 -3.31 12.62 4.17
C ASP A 110 -2.00 13.25 3.69
N PHE A 111 -1.99 13.71 2.45
CA PHE A 111 -0.83 14.41 1.88
C PHE A 111 -0.51 15.73 2.62
N GLY A 112 -1.45 16.31 3.36
CA GLY A 112 -1.20 17.47 4.21
C GLY A 112 -0.32 17.14 5.42
N SER A 113 -0.31 15.88 5.85
CA SER A 113 0.54 15.38 6.94
C SER A 113 1.94 14.94 6.47
N MET A 114 2.24 15.01 5.17
CA MET A 114 3.52 14.55 4.62
C MET A 114 4.70 15.29 5.24
N ARG A 115 5.65 14.52 5.71
CA ARG A 115 6.91 14.99 6.30
C ARG A 115 8.08 14.35 5.57
N LEU A 116 9.01 15.16 5.09
CA LEU A 116 10.25 14.67 4.51
C LEU A 116 11.09 13.98 5.59
N VAL A 117 11.47 12.73 5.35
CA VAL A 117 12.31 11.91 6.23
C VAL A 117 13.75 11.94 5.76
N ARG A 118 13.94 11.72 4.47
CA ARG A 118 15.25 11.68 3.83
C ARG A 118 15.16 12.14 2.39
N GLU A 119 16.20 12.79 1.91
CA GLU A 119 16.32 13.24 0.52
C GLU A 119 17.79 13.18 0.07
N ASP A 120 17.99 12.74 -1.16
CA ASP A 120 19.27 12.81 -1.86
C ASP A 120 19.07 13.37 -3.29
N ALA A 121 20.08 13.29 -4.14
CA ALA A 121 20.01 13.83 -5.51
C ALA A 121 18.93 13.12 -6.37
N THR A 122 18.67 11.85 -6.13
CA THR A 122 17.83 10.97 -6.99
C THR A 122 16.48 10.62 -6.35
N CYS A 123 16.43 10.48 -5.04
CA CYS A 123 15.28 9.97 -4.30
C CYS A 123 14.90 10.87 -3.14
N ALA A 124 13.64 10.75 -2.71
CA ALA A 124 13.14 11.35 -1.49
C ALA A 124 12.15 10.40 -0.80
N GLU A 125 12.27 10.29 0.52
CA GLU A 125 11.40 9.49 1.38
C GLU A 125 10.55 10.41 2.25
N PHE A 126 9.26 10.16 2.27
CA PHE A 126 8.28 10.90 3.07
C PHE A 126 7.54 9.95 3.99
N GLU A 127 7.22 10.45 5.17
CA GLU A 127 6.26 9.84 6.08
C GLU A 127 4.94 10.60 6.02
N SER A 128 3.83 9.87 6.05
CA SER A 128 2.48 10.41 6.06
C SER A 128 1.57 9.55 6.94
N ARG A 129 0.32 9.97 7.08
CA ARG A 129 -0.72 9.23 7.78
C ARG A 129 -1.94 9.07 6.89
N PHE A 130 -2.88 8.24 7.30
CA PHE A 130 -4.18 8.23 6.68
C PHE A 130 -5.01 9.42 7.19
N ARG A 131 -5.92 9.87 6.34
CA ARG A 131 -6.90 10.88 6.74
C ARG A 131 -7.78 10.32 7.85
N GLU A 132 -8.16 11.18 8.76
CA GLU A 132 -9.21 10.85 9.73
C GLU A 132 -10.51 10.58 8.97
N GLY A 133 -11.06 9.38 9.15
CA GLY A 133 -12.25 8.90 8.47
C GLY A 133 -13.06 7.97 9.36
N GLU A 134 -14.03 7.28 8.75
CA GLU A 134 -14.88 6.30 9.45
C GLU A 134 -14.08 5.09 9.97
N ASP A 135 -13.02 4.70 9.27
CA ASP A 135 -12.17 3.59 9.69
C ASP A 135 -11.10 4.05 10.69
N LYS A 136 -11.45 3.96 11.98
CA LYS A 136 -10.54 4.26 13.08
C LYS A 136 -9.29 3.38 13.11
N MET A 137 -9.30 2.25 12.42
CA MET A 137 -8.16 1.35 12.36
C MET A 137 -7.01 1.99 11.59
N LEU A 138 -7.29 2.76 10.54
CA LEU A 138 -6.28 3.44 9.71
C LEU A 138 -5.44 4.44 10.50
N ALA A 139 -5.99 5.04 11.56
CA ALA A 139 -5.25 5.97 12.43
C ALA A 139 -4.05 5.34 13.17
N HIS A 140 -4.00 4.00 13.26
CA HIS A 140 -2.89 3.28 13.88
C HIS A 140 -1.70 3.06 12.95
N PHE A 141 -1.82 3.42 11.68
CA PHE A 141 -0.80 3.15 10.68
C PHE A 141 -0.04 4.41 10.26
N VAL A 142 1.21 4.18 9.90
CA VAL A 142 2.11 5.17 9.30
C VAL A 142 2.41 4.73 7.88
N VAL A 143 2.36 5.66 6.96
CA VAL A 143 2.65 5.47 5.54
C VAL A 143 4.02 6.06 5.23
N ASN A 144 4.91 5.26 4.65
CA ASN A 144 6.18 5.74 4.09
C ASN A 144 6.12 5.65 2.56
N LEU A 145 6.50 6.73 1.90
CA LEU A 145 6.47 6.86 0.44
C LEU A 145 7.87 7.21 -0.04
N THR A 146 8.43 6.41 -0.94
CA THR A 146 9.71 6.70 -1.59
C THR A 146 9.47 7.10 -3.03
N PHE A 147 9.94 8.28 -3.40
CA PHE A 147 9.83 8.82 -4.74
C PHE A 147 11.20 8.89 -5.41
N VAL A 148 11.29 8.46 -6.66
CA VAL A 148 12.35 8.85 -7.58
C VAL A 148 11.99 10.22 -8.15
N LYS A 149 12.96 11.13 -8.28
CA LYS A 149 12.73 12.51 -8.73
C LYS A 149 12.71 12.63 -10.25
N GLN A 150 13.55 11.86 -10.95
CA GLN A 150 13.67 11.89 -12.40
C GLN A 150 13.90 10.47 -12.97
N PRO A 151 12.92 9.90 -13.71
CA PRO A 151 11.56 10.40 -13.88
C PRO A 151 10.79 10.40 -12.55
N ALA A 152 9.80 11.28 -12.41
CA ALA A 152 8.99 11.39 -11.20
C ALA A 152 8.10 10.16 -11.02
N VAL A 153 8.44 9.26 -10.08
CA VAL A 153 7.77 7.97 -9.85
C VAL A 153 7.64 7.69 -8.36
N LEU A 154 6.49 7.18 -7.93
CA LEU A 154 6.39 6.48 -6.64
C LEU A 154 7.03 5.09 -6.82
N GLU A 155 8.24 4.93 -6.29
CA GLU A 155 8.98 3.68 -6.36
C GLU A 155 8.50 2.68 -5.31
N LYS A 156 8.21 3.18 -4.11
CA LYS A 156 7.87 2.35 -2.96
C LYS A 156 6.79 2.97 -2.10
N PHE A 157 5.86 2.12 -1.68
CA PHE A 157 4.88 2.38 -0.64
C PHE A 157 5.11 1.40 0.51
N ALA A 158 5.21 1.89 1.73
CA ALA A 158 5.27 1.04 2.90
C ALA A 158 4.22 1.48 3.94
N LEU A 159 3.51 0.50 4.49
CA LEU A 159 2.57 0.67 5.59
C LEU A 159 3.14 -0.01 6.82
N ARG A 160 3.15 0.69 7.94
CA ARG A 160 3.65 0.17 9.21
C ARG A 160 2.66 0.46 10.33
N LEU A 161 2.54 -0.49 11.24
CA LEU A 161 1.82 -0.25 12.48
C LEU A 161 2.64 0.70 13.35
N GLY A 162 2.05 1.84 13.76
CA GLY A 162 2.72 2.83 14.61
C GLY A 162 2.86 2.38 16.06
N ALA A 163 1.88 1.64 16.58
CA ALA A 163 1.91 1.07 17.92
C ALA A 163 0.97 -0.15 18.02
N PRO A 164 1.31 -1.14 18.88
CA PRO A 164 0.43 -2.30 19.09
C PRO A 164 -0.96 -1.91 19.54
N PHE A 165 -2.01 -2.44 18.90
CA PHE A 165 -3.41 -2.20 19.28
C PHE A 165 -4.26 -3.48 19.16
N SER A 166 -5.51 -3.39 19.60
CA SER A 166 -6.48 -4.49 19.52
C SER A 166 -7.64 -4.06 18.62
N PRO A 167 -7.69 -4.52 17.36
CA PRO A 167 -8.76 -4.14 16.42
C PRO A 167 -10.13 -4.67 16.84
N VAL A 168 -10.14 -5.84 17.49
CA VAL A 168 -11.34 -6.48 18.06
C VAL A 168 -10.98 -7.20 19.35
N ILE A 169 -12.00 -7.51 20.16
CA ILE A 169 -11.80 -8.26 21.42
C ILE A 169 -11.14 -9.61 21.11
N GLY A 170 -10.10 -9.92 21.86
CA GLY A 170 -9.34 -11.17 21.73
C GLY A 170 -8.25 -11.15 20.65
N VAL A 171 -8.11 -10.09 19.87
CA VAL A 171 -7.02 -9.94 18.89
C VAL A 171 -6.08 -8.82 19.34
N ARG A 172 -4.79 -9.11 19.45
CA ARG A 172 -3.74 -8.13 19.68
C ARG A 172 -2.79 -8.11 18.49
N MET A 173 -2.81 -7.03 17.73
CA MET A 173 -1.86 -6.74 16.66
C MET A 173 -0.62 -6.11 17.28
N LYS A 174 0.54 -6.70 17.06
CA LYS A 174 1.83 -6.21 17.56
C LYS A 174 2.66 -5.58 16.49
N GLU A 175 2.60 -6.15 15.28
CA GLU A 175 3.30 -5.68 14.10
C GLU A 175 2.43 -5.93 12.88
N LEU A 176 2.35 -4.94 12.02
CA LEU A 176 1.92 -5.06 10.64
C LEU A 176 2.90 -4.25 9.80
N PHE A 177 3.39 -4.87 8.76
CA PHE A 177 4.24 -4.27 7.76
C PHE A 177 3.73 -4.70 6.38
N VAL A 178 3.52 -3.74 5.50
CA VAL A 178 3.25 -3.97 4.09
C VAL A 178 4.22 -3.13 3.28
N ASP A 179 4.87 -3.73 2.32
CA ASP A 179 5.86 -3.09 1.46
C ASP A 179 5.50 -3.38 0.01
N MET A 180 5.34 -2.36 -0.81
CA MET A 180 5.02 -2.49 -2.23
C MET A 180 6.00 -1.69 -3.05
N THR A 181 6.48 -2.28 -4.13
CA THR A 181 7.29 -1.58 -5.13
C THR A 181 6.54 -1.48 -6.45
N PHE A 182 6.87 -0.44 -7.22
CA PHE A 182 6.19 -0.12 -8.46
C PHE A 182 7.18 0.07 -9.61
N SER A 183 6.75 -0.27 -10.82
CA SER A 183 7.49 0.05 -12.04
C SER A 183 7.35 1.54 -12.36
N PRO A 184 8.35 2.14 -13.03
CA PRO A 184 8.16 3.45 -13.63
C PRO A 184 6.98 3.48 -14.60
N ALA A 185 6.22 4.58 -14.62
CA ALA A 185 5.26 4.85 -15.66
C ALA A 185 5.99 5.14 -16.99
N THR A 186 5.38 4.76 -18.10
CA THR A 186 5.81 5.13 -19.46
C THR A 186 4.66 5.80 -20.18
N VAL A 187 4.88 6.30 -21.41
CA VAL A 187 3.81 6.93 -22.23
C VAL A 187 2.60 6.01 -22.39
N ASP A 188 2.83 4.70 -22.53
CA ASP A 188 1.79 3.70 -22.84
C ASP A 188 1.37 2.86 -21.63
N ARG A 189 2.04 3.04 -20.49
CA ARG A 189 1.83 2.20 -19.30
C ARG A 189 1.90 3.01 -18.02
N PRO A 190 0.87 2.96 -17.16
CA PRO A 190 0.93 3.56 -15.83
C PRO A 190 1.98 2.88 -14.95
N SER A 191 2.27 3.45 -13.81
CA SER A 191 3.04 2.78 -12.77
C SER A 191 2.27 1.54 -12.29
N LEU A 192 2.91 0.37 -12.35
CA LEU A 192 2.29 -0.92 -12.01
C LEU A 192 3.01 -1.56 -10.83
N PRO A 193 2.31 -2.28 -9.93
CA PRO A 193 2.94 -3.06 -8.87
C PRO A 193 3.97 -4.05 -9.44
N LEU A 194 5.10 -4.19 -8.76
CA LEU A 194 6.12 -5.21 -9.05
C LEU A 194 6.16 -6.27 -7.97
N THR A 195 6.20 -5.82 -6.71
CA THR A 195 6.24 -6.72 -5.55
C THR A 195 5.34 -6.18 -4.46
N SER A 196 4.84 -7.09 -3.63
CA SER A 196 4.21 -6.76 -2.35
C SER A 196 4.67 -7.78 -1.32
N THR A 197 5.16 -7.30 -0.18
CA THR A 197 5.46 -8.15 0.97
C THR A 197 4.66 -7.66 2.16
N SER A 198 3.96 -8.56 2.82
CA SER A 198 3.25 -8.25 4.06
C SER A 198 3.70 -9.18 5.17
N ARG A 199 3.92 -8.62 6.34
CA ARG A 199 4.23 -9.36 7.57
C ARG A 199 3.24 -8.94 8.65
N PHE A 200 2.66 -9.93 9.28
CA PHE A 200 1.76 -9.76 10.41
C PHE A 200 2.27 -10.56 11.60
N HIS A 201 2.42 -9.88 12.73
CA HIS A 201 2.69 -10.52 14.01
C HIS A 201 1.66 -10.08 15.04
N GLY A 202 1.02 -11.05 15.71
CA GLY A 202 -0.04 -10.76 16.67
C GLY A 202 -0.37 -11.94 17.58
N ARG A 203 -1.43 -11.77 18.37
CA ARG A 203 -1.98 -12.83 19.22
C ARG A 203 -3.49 -12.89 19.07
N PHE A 204 -4.01 -14.10 19.08
CA PHE A 204 -5.44 -14.39 19.15
C PHE A 204 -5.76 -15.05 20.49
N MET A 205 -6.79 -14.56 21.20
CA MET A 205 -7.28 -15.08 22.48
C MET A 205 -6.16 -15.19 23.56
N LEU A 206 -5.16 -14.30 23.49
CA LEU A 206 -3.99 -14.23 24.38
C LEU A 206 -3.06 -15.47 24.37
N VAL A 207 -3.47 -16.57 23.75
CA VAL A 207 -2.75 -17.86 23.78
C VAL A 207 -2.13 -18.22 22.43
N LYS A 208 -2.78 -17.93 21.31
CA LYS A 208 -2.28 -18.30 19.98
C LYS A 208 -1.51 -17.15 19.35
N SER A 209 -0.20 -17.32 19.15
CA SER A 209 0.59 -16.44 18.31
C SER A 209 0.22 -16.64 16.85
N ILE A 210 0.08 -15.53 16.12
CA ILE A 210 -0.06 -15.52 14.66
C ILE A 210 1.18 -14.82 14.15
N ASP A 211 1.91 -15.51 13.28
CA ASP A 211 3.09 -14.98 12.60
C ASP A 211 2.98 -15.38 11.14
N GLU A 212 2.74 -14.41 10.28
CA GLU A 212 2.43 -14.66 8.89
C GLU A 212 3.22 -13.70 8.00
N GLU A 213 3.90 -14.25 7.01
CA GLU A 213 4.56 -13.49 5.96
C GLU A 213 4.02 -13.95 4.60
N ILE A 214 3.65 -12.97 3.78
CA ILE A 214 3.16 -13.19 2.42
C ILE A 214 4.00 -12.32 1.49
N SER A 215 4.57 -12.93 0.47
CA SER A 215 5.27 -12.23 -0.62
C SER A 215 4.53 -12.47 -1.92
N ILE A 216 4.32 -11.41 -2.68
CA ILE A 216 3.66 -11.42 -3.99
C ILE A 216 4.60 -10.75 -4.98
N SER A 217 4.81 -11.38 -6.13
CA SER A 217 5.40 -10.74 -7.30
C SER A 217 4.41 -10.68 -8.44
N TYR A 218 4.44 -9.58 -9.19
CA TYR A 218 3.56 -9.30 -10.31
C TYR A 218 4.37 -9.32 -11.58
N SER A 219 3.91 -10.05 -12.61
CA SER A 219 4.59 -10.18 -13.90
C SER A 219 3.60 -10.26 -15.07
N ASP A 220 4.13 -10.35 -16.28
CA ASP A 220 3.39 -10.61 -17.53
C ASP A 220 2.21 -9.67 -17.76
N TYR A 221 2.40 -8.40 -17.44
CA TYR A 221 1.40 -7.37 -17.67
C TYR A 221 1.07 -7.25 -19.16
N THR A 222 -0.22 -7.40 -19.50
CA THR A 222 -0.75 -7.28 -20.86
C THR A 222 -1.96 -6.36 -20.84
N ARG A 223 -1.94 -5.31 -21.65
CA ARG A 223 -3.09 -4.42 -21.81
C ARG A 223 -4.17 -5.13 -22.61
N MET A 224 -5.36 -5.24 -22.04
CA MET A 224 -6.50 -5.82 -22.72
C MET A 224 -7.16 -4.76 -23.63
N PRO A 225 -7.64 -5.15 -24.81
CA PRO A 225 -8.44 -4.25 -25.63
C PRO A 225 -9.64 -3.74 -24.84
N THR A 226 -9.86 -2.44 -24.86
CA THR A 226 -11.09 -1.87 -24.29
C THR A 226 -12.25 -2.44 -25.12
N ALA A 227 -13.15 -3.19 -24.49
CA ALA A 227 -14.37 -3.63 -25.18
C ALA A 227 -15.05 -2.38 -25.73
N ALA A 228 -15.28 -2.36 -27.06
CA ALA A 228 -16.05 -1.30 -27.69
C ALA A 228 -17.38 -1.21 -26.95
N ALA A 229 -17.75 0.00 -26.52
CA ALA A 229 -19.07 0.20 -25.92
C ALA A 229 -20.11 -0.32 -26.90
N PRO A 230 -21.09 -1.11 -26.47
CA PRO A 230 -22.16 -1.52 -27.35
C PRO A 230 -22.89 -0.26 -27.83
N ASN A 231 -22.97 -0.09 -29.17
CA ASN A 231 -23.74 0.98 -29.81
C ASN A 231 -25.23 0.89 -29.48
#